data_2c45f922959618ab59fc8beb9de2c900
#
_entry.id   2c45f922959618ab59fc8beb9de2c900
#
_cell.length_a   1.000
_cell.length_b   1.000
_cell.length_c   1.000
_cell.angle_alpha   90.00
_cell.angle_beta   90.00
_cell.angle_gamma   90.00
#
_symmetry.space_group_name_H-M   'P 1'
#
loop_
_entity.id
_entity.type
_entity.pdbx_description
1 polymer ?
#
loop_
_entity_poly.entity_id
_entity_poly.type
_entity_poly.pdbx_seq_one_letter_code
_entity_poly.pdbx_strand_id
1 'polypeptide(L)'
;MWVIAWSTSGSKFMEEGGTTRNLNFIYIFNLFSLIVQGRQMPKKCRVELQHPDIDWQKSFYLSRLRGLTSAIRSFCFKMLHGLLPLNERLHKMLPNNTSLCTQCPAQTNESHLHAFFFCQRNSLASQDLLSLISHYDSNITPGKAVLLDIHSVQDIYEAPVMLILATGMAFIFQNRQQKKVTTPIQLRAEIECLSSLLISTKT
;
A
#
# COMPACT_ATOMS: atom_id res chain seq x y z
N MET A 1 -13.01 -16.97 19.91
CA MET A 1 -13.01 -16.85 18.43
C MET A 1 -13.42 -15.42 18.11
N TRP A 2 -12.54 -14.62 17.49
CA TRP A 2 -12.82 -13.20 17.21
C TRP A 2 -13.26 -13.03 15.77
N VAL A 3 -14.40 -12.43 15.56
CA VAL A 3 -14.91 -12.08 14.22
C VAL A 3 -14.81 -10.58 14.06
N ILE A 4 -14.06 -10.11 13.06
CA ILE A 4 -13.93 -8.70 12.72
C ILE A 4 -14.96 -8.38 11.64
N ALA A 5 -16.01 -7.64 12.02
CA ALA A 5 -16.96 -7.09 11.06
C ALA A 5 -16.58 -5.63 10.76
N TRP A 6 -16.40 -5.32 9.49
CA TRP A 6 -16.15 -3.96 9.02
C TRP A 6 -17.48 -3.29 8.66
N SER A 7 -17.81 -2.20 9.33
CA SER A 7 -18.88 -1.30 8.91
C SER A 7 -18.30 0.07 8.56
N THR A 8 -18.91 0.76 7.63
CA THR A 8 -18.53 2.09 7.13
C THR A 8 -18.58 3.22 8.18
N SER A 9 -19.02 2.93 9.39
CA SER A 9 -19.19 3.89 10.48
C SER A 9 -18.34 3.63 11.73
N GLY A 10 -17.21 2.91 11.59
CA GLY A 10 -16.29 2.61 12.69
C GLY A 10 -16.33 1.14 13.09
N SER A 11 -15.16 0.58 13.39
CA SER A 11 -15.02 -0.79 13.83
C SER A 11 -15.63 -0.98 15.23
N LYS A 12 -16.67 -1.77 15.35
CA LYS A 12 -17.19 -2.26 16.62
C LYS A 12 -16.76 -3.70 16.81
N PHE A 13 -16.12 -3.97 17.92
CA PHE A 13 -15.91 -5.35 18.38
C PHE A 13 -17.13 -5.79 19.20
N MET A 14 -17.74 -6.90 18.83
CA MET A 14 -18.76 -7.55 19.66
C MET A 14 -18.12 -8.71 20.39
N GLU A 15 -18.18 -8.68 21.71
CA GLU A 15 -17.88 -9.78 22.59
C GLU A 15 -19.20 -10.47 22.94
N GLU A 16 -19.29 -11.77 22.82
CA GLU A 16 -20.45 -12.54 23.33
C GLU A 16 -20.45 -12.38 24.84
N GLY A 17 -21.29 -11.49 25.35
CA GLY A 17 -21.39 -11.19 26.79
C GLY A 17 -21.67 -9.72 27.13
N GLY A 18 -22.02 -8.89 26.16
CA GLY A 18 -22.84 -7.70 26.42
C GLY A 18 -22.19 -6.49 27.03
N THR A 19 -20.96 -6.09 26.65
CA THR A 19 -20.50 -4.70 26.85
C THR A 19 -19.62 -4.27 25.67
N THR A 20 -20.13 -3.36 24.85
CA THR A 20 -19.37 -2.71 23.77
C THR A 20 -18.29 -1.80 24.38
N ARG A 21 -17.04 -2.21 24.35
CA ARG A 21 -15.92 -1.29 24.59
C ARG A 21 -15.57 -0.61 23.28
N ASN A 22 -15.80 0.70 23.21
CA ASN A 22 -15.17 1.55 22.18
C ASN A 22 -13.66 1.50 22.39
N LEU A 23 -12.97 0.64 21.67
CA LEU A 23 -11.52 0.72 21.53
C LEU A 23 -11.25 1.97 20.66
N ASN A 24 -11.07 3.08 21.36
CA ASN A 24 -10.74 4.35 20.76
C ASN A 24 -9.50 4.18 19.85
N PHE A 25 -9.61 4.66 18.62
CA PHE A 25 -8.51 4.85 17.67
C PHE A 25 -7.28 5.53 18.32
N ILE A 26 -7.49 6.28 19.39
CA ILE A 26 -6.49 6.87 20.28
C ILE A 26 -5.54 5.82 20.89
N TYR A 27 -6.00 4.59 21.15
CA TYR A 27 -5.14 3.55 21.73
C TYR A 27 -4.12 3.01 20.72
N ILE A 28 -4.54 2.85 19.47
CA ILE A 28 -3.63 2.43 18.39
C ILE A 28 -2.68 3.59 18.04
N PHE A 29 -3.16 4.84 18.09
CA PHE A 29 -2.33 6.03 17.87
C PHE A 29 -1.33 6.24 19.03
N ASN A 30 -1.69 5.98 20.27
CA ASN A 30 -0.80 6.05 21.43
C ASN A 30 0.22 4.91 21.44
N LEU A 31 -0.14 3.70 21.01
CA LEU A 31 0.85 2.62 20.78
C LEU A 31 1.85 3.02 19.69
N PHE A 32 1.39 3.67 18.62
CA PHE A 32 2.25 4.21 17.57
C PHE A 32 3.12 5.38 18.06
N SER A 33 2.59 6.28 18.89
CA SER A 33 3.36 7.37 19.50
C SER A 33 4.43 6.86 20.48
N LEU A 34 4.14 5.83 21.26
CA LEU A 34 5.10 5.19 22.16
C LEU A 34 6.22 4.47 21.41
N ILE A 35 5.94 3.93 20.22
CA ILE A 35 6.95 3.35 19.33
C ILE A 35 7.82 4.44 18.70
N VAL A 36 7.27 5.63 18.43
CA VAL A 36 8.00 6.77 17.85
C VAL A 36 8.81 7.54 18.90
N GLN A 37 8.48 7.44 20.19
CA GLN A 37 9.18 8.12 21.29
C GLN A 37 10.34 7.29 21.88
N GLY A 38 11.23 6.74 21.05
CA GLY A 38 12.62 6.47 21.45
C GLY A 38 12.87 5.36 22.46
N ARG A 39 11.99 4.36 22.60
CA ARG A 39 12.33 3.12 23.29
C ARG A 39 12.68 2.04 22.28
N GLN A 40 13.97 1.75 22.17
CA GLN A 40 14.61 0.70 21.36
C GLN A 40 13.98 0.59 19.96
N MET A 41 14.72 1.02 18.94
CA MET A 41 14.34 0.80 17.53
C MET A 41 13.71 -0.59 17.41
N PRO A 42 12.46 -0.72 17.01
CA PRO A 42 11.87 -2.02 16.78
C PRO A 42 12.82 -2.78 15.86
N LYS A 43 13.06 -4.06 16.13
CA LYS A 43 13.87 -4.93 15.27
C LYS A 43 13.50 -4.60 13.83
N LYS A 44 14.51 -4.21 13.01
CA LYS A 44 14.30 -3.85 11.60
C LYS A 44 13.30 -4.82 11.00
N CYS A 45 12.30 -4.32 10.31
CA CYS A 45 11.31 -5.20 9.72
C CYS A 45 12.02 -6.09 8.68
N ARG A 46 11.46 -7.26 8.41
CA ARG A 46 12.10 -8.24 7.50
C ARG A 46 12.40 -7.64 6.12
N VAL A 47 11.55 -6.73 5.66
CA VAL A 47 11.71 -6.06 4.37
C VAL A 47 12.89 -5.09 4.39
N GLU A 48 13.10 -4.34 5.49
CA GLU A 48 14.28 -3.48 5.67
C GLU A 48 15.59 -4.26 5.61
N LEU A 49 15.62 -5.48 6.19
CA LEU A 49 16.80 -6.34 6.13
C LEU A 49 17.09 -6.87 4.73
N GLN A 50 16.06 -7.00 3.88
CA GLN A 50 16.19 -7.48 2.50
C GLN A 50 16.60 -6.37 1.51
N HIS A 51 16.39 -5.12 1.87
CA HIS A 51 16.64 -3.95 1.00
C HIS A 51 17.39 -2.86 1.77
N PRO A 52 18.69 -3.06 2.07
CA PRO A 52 19.48 -2.12 2.86
C PRO A 52 19.71 -0.78 2.15
N ASP A 53 19.60 -0.75 0.82
CA ASP A 53 19.88 0.43 -0.02
C ASP A 53 18.70 1.41 -0.07
N ILE A 54 17.58 1.08 0.58
CA ILE A 54 16.37 1.91 0.60
C ILE A 54 16.43 2.90 1.77
N ASP A 55 16.08 4.14 1.51
CA ASP A 55 15.80 5.12 2.58
C ASP A 55 14.42 4.84 3.21
N TRP A 56 14.40 3.92 4.16
CA TRP A 56 13.19 3.50 4.85
C TRP A 56 12.55 4.63 5.64
N GLN A 57 13.33 5.54 6.20
CA GLN A 57 12.81 6.69 6.93
C GLN A 57 11.96 7.56 6.01
N LYS A 58 12.47 7.84 4.81
CA LYS A 58 11.77 8.60 3.79
C LYS A 58 10.55 7.86 3.25
N SER A 59 10.67 6.57 2.92
CA SER A 59 9.53 5.74 2.46
C SER A 59 8.38 5.72 3.48
N PHE A 60 8.68 5.55 4.77
CA PHE A 60 7.66 5.61 5.82
C PHE A 60 7.10 7.01 6.05
N TYR A 61 7.90 8.06 5.91
CA TYR A 61 7.44 9.44 5.99
C TYR A 61 6.48 9.75 4.83
N LEU A 62 6.88 9.47 3.60
CA LEU A 62 6.07 9.71 2.40
C LEU A 62 4.75 8.95 2.43
N SER A 63 4.73 7.73 2.99
CA SER A 63 3.49 6.96 3.15
C SER A 63 2.44 7.61 4.08
N ARG A 64 2.81 8.66 4.82
CA ARG A 64 1.96 9.39 5.76
C ARG A 64 1.60 10.80 5.30
N LEU A 65 1.93 11.17 4.08
CA LEU A 65 1.64 12.51 3.55
C LEU A 65 0.15 12.87 3.73
N ARG A 66 -0.11 14.13 4.05
CA ARG A 66 -1.47 14.64 4.33
C ARG A 66 -2.42 14.49 3.13
N GLY A 67 -1.89 14.52 1.91
CA GLY A 67 -2.69 14.34 0.69
C GLY A 67 -3.24 12.92 0.47
N LEU A 68 -2.72 11.92 1.18
CA LEU A 68 -3.19 10.55 1.07
C LEU A 68 -4.41 10.31 1.96
N THR A 69 -5.43 9.64 1.42
CA THR A 69 -6.59 9.20 2.22
C THR A 69 -6.17 8.18 3.27
N SER A 70 -6.97 7.99 4.31
CA SER A 70 -6.70 6.99 5.35
C SER A 70 -6.61 5.56 4.79
N ALA A 71 -7.40 5.25 3.76
CA ALA A 71 -7.38 3.97 3.07
C ALA A 71 -6.04 3.75 2.33
N ILE A 72 -5.58 4.75 1.58
CA ILE A 72 -4.29 4.68 0.85
C ILE A 72 -3.12 4.60 1.85
N ARG A 73 -3.13 5.38 2.93
CA ARG A 73 -2.11 5.28 3.99
C ARG A 73 -2.05 3.90 4.62
N SER A 74 -3.21 3.31 4.92
CA SER A 74 -3.29 1.94 5.43
C SER A 74 -2.77 0.90 4.41
N PHE A 75 -3.06 1.10 3.13
CA PHE A 75 -2.51 0.27 2.05
C PHE A 75 -0.99 0.37 1.99
N CYS A 76 -0.42 1.59 1.93
CA CYS A 76 1.03 1.81 1.92
C CYS A 76 1.72 1.17 3.14
N PHE A 77 1.15 1.36 4.33
CA PHE A 77 1.66 0.71 5.53
C PHE A 77 1.71 -0.81 5.39
N LYS A 78 0.61 -1.42 4.96
CA LYS A 78 0.54 -2.87 4.76
C LYS A 78 1.53 -3.36 3.70
N MET A 79 1.70 -2.59 2.64
CA MET A 79 2.63 -2.90 1.56
C MET A 79 4.07 -2.87 2.05
N LEU A 80 4.51 -1.78 2.69
CA LEU A 80 5.88 -1.63 3.21
C LEU A 80 6.22 -2.67 4.28
N HIS A 81 5.23 -3.12 5.07
CA HIS A 81 5.42 -4.17 6.07
C HIS A 81 5.21 -5.60 5.52
N GLY A 82 4.97 -5.75 4.22
CA GLY A 82 4.68 -7.05 3.61
C GLY A 82 3.40 -7.70 4.17
N LEU A 83 2.40 -6.88 4.55
CA LEU A 83 1.16 -7.34 5.18
C LEU A 83 -0.01 -7.49 4.21
N LEU A 84 0.18 -7.20 2.92
CA LEU A 84 -0.88 -7.38 1.94
C LEU A 84 -1.21 -8.88 1.81
N PRO A 85 -2.50 -9.24 1.70
CA PRO A 85 -2.95 -10.63 1.61
C PRO A 85 -2.73 -11.18 0.18
N LEU A 86 -1.47 -11.28 -0.22
CA LEU A 86 -1.03 -11.93 -1.44
C LEU A 86 -0.81 -13.43 -1.20
N ASN A 87 -0.94 -14.26 -2.24
CA ASN A 87 -0.87 -15.71 -2.09
C ASN A 87 0.45 -16.19 -1.52
N GLU A 88 1.57 -15.54 -1.86
CA GLU A 88 2.87 -15.86 -1.24
C GLU A 88 2.82 -15.72 0.28
N ARG A 89 2.19 -14.66 0.79
CA ARG A 89 2.03 -14.44 2.22
C ARG A 89 1.02 -15.40 2.83
N LEU A 90 -0.13 -15.57 2.17
CA LEU A 90 -1.19 -16.47 2.65
C LEU A 90 -0.70 -17.91 2.74
N HIS A 91 0.10 -18.37 1.78
CA HIS A 91 0.73 -19.69 1.83
C HIS A 91 1.66 -19.86 3.05
N LYS A 92 2.44 -18.81 3.43
CA LYS A 92 3.30 -18.84 4.62
C LYS A 92 2.49 -18.95 5.93
N MET A 93 1.28 -18.41 5.94
CA MET A 93 0.38 -18.46 7.10
C MET A 93 -0.51 -19.69 7.12
N LEU A 94 -0.91 -20.15 5.94
CA LEU A 94 -1.83 -21.26 5.70
C LEU A 94 -1.23 -22.14 4.60
N PRO A 95 -0.41 -23.14 4.94
CA PRO A 95 0.33 -23.94 3.96
C PRO A 95 -0.53 -24.67 2.93
N ASN A 96 -1.81 -24.89 3.22
CA ASN A 96 -2.76 -25.51 2.28
C ASN A 96 -3.17 -24.59 1.12
N ASN A 97 -2.89 -23.27 1.21
CA ASN A 97 -3.15 -22.34 0.13
C ASN A 97 -1.99 -22.38 -0.88
N THR A 98 -2.30 -22.15 -2.14
CA THR A 98 -1.25 -21.98 -3.16
C THR A 98 -0.51 -20.66 -2.96
N SER A 99 0.80 -20.64 -3.20
CA SER A 99 1.58 -19.41 -3.29
C SER A 99 1.48 -18.73 -4.66
N LEU A 100 0.91 -19.46 -5.65
CA LEU A 100 0.90 -19.04 -7.04
C LEU A 100 -0.19 -17.99 -7.31
N CYS A 101 0.07 -17.14 -8.28
CA CYS A 101 -0.94 -16.20 -8.77
C CYS A 101 -2.10 -16.94 -9.43
N THR A 102 -3.30 -16.72 -8.91
CA THR A 102 -4.54 -17.32 -9.46
C THR A 102 -5.21 -16.43 -10.51
N GLN A 103 -4.63 -15.26 -10.82
CA GLN A 103 -5.23 -14.30 -11.72
C GLN A 103 -4.57 -14.21 -13.09
N CYS A 104 -3.44 -14.83 -13.27
CA CYS A 104 -2.74 -14.89 -14.56
C CYS A 104 -2.27 -16.33 -14.85
N PRO A 105 -2.07 -16.68 -16.12
CA PRO A 105 -1.66 -18.04 -16.53
C PRO A 105 -0.19 -18.35 -16.21
N ALA A 106 0.61 -17.36 -15.77
CA ALA A 106 2.06 -17.53 -15.60
C ALA A 106 2.46 -18.47 -14.45
N GLN A 107 1.52 -18.87 -13.58
CA GLN A 107 1.75 -19.79 -12.46
C GLN A 107 3.00 -19.47 -11.63
N THR A 108 3.30 -18.18 -11.45
CA THR A 108 4.42 -17.68 -10.66
C THR A 108 3.97 -17.32 -9.26
N ASN A 109 4.90 -17.28 -8.30
CA ASN A 109 4.60 -16.83 -6.94
C ASN A 109 4.01 -15.42 -6.94
N GLU A 110 2.91 -15.24 -6.21
CA GLU A 110 2.23 -13.97 -6.09
C GLU A 110 2.92 -13.07 -5.05
N SER A 111 4.13 -12.63 -5.38
CA SER A 111 4.86 -11.60 -4.63
C SER A 111 4.28 -10.20 -4.90
N HIS A 112 4.73 -9.20 -4.15
CA HIS A 112 4.37 -7.79 -4.41
C HIS A 112 4.76 -7.37 -5.83
N LEU A 113 5.97 -7.68 -6.26
CA LEU A 113 6.44 -7.36 -7.62
C LEU A 113 5.58 -7.99 -8.68
N HIS A 114 5.24 -9.28 -8.52
CA HIS A 114 4.35 -9.95 -9.46
C HIS A 114 2.96 -9.32 -9.46
N ALA A 115 2.36 -9.13 -8.29
CA ALA A 115 0.99 -8.65 -8.16
C ALA A 115 0.78 -7.25 -8.78
N PHE A 116 1.77 -6.36 -8.64
CA PHE A 116 1.67 -4.98 -9.12
C PHE A 116 2.24 -4.79 -10.52
N PHE A 117 3.35 -5.42 -10.89
CA PHE A 117 4.08 -5.07 -12.10
C PHE A 117 4.23 -6.21 -13.12
N PHE A 118 4.33 -7.46 -12.67
CA PHE A 118 4.61 -8.58 -13.57
C PHE A 118 3.41 -9.47 -13.85
N CYS A 119 2.27 -9.24 -13.17
CA CYS A 119 1.05 -9.94 -13.47
C CYS A 119 0.50 -9.47 -14.82
N GLN A 120 0.36 -10.38 -15.77
CA GLN A 120 -0.17 -10.10 -17.12
C GLN A 120 -1.46 -9.29 -17.10
N ARG A 121 -2.31 -9.53 -16.09
CA ARG A 121 -3.61 -8.89 -15.96
C ARG A 121 -3.52 -7.39 -15.71
N ASN A 122 -2.46 -6.92 -15.06
CA ASN A 122 -2.27 -5.53 -14.68
C ASN A 122 -1.10 -4.86 -15.40
N SER A 123 -0.38 -5.58 -16.27
CA SER A 123 0.89 -5.13 -16.85
C SER A 123 0.78 -3.79 -17.58
N LEU A 124 -0.28 -3.59 -18.36
CA LEU A 124 -0.48 -2.32 -19.10
C LEU A 124 -0.69 -1.14 -18.15
N ALA A 125 -1.54 -1.29 -17.14
CA ALA A 125 -1.78 -0.23 -16.15
C ALA A 125 -0.52 0.06 -15.32
N SER A 126 0.24 -0.97 -14.99
CA SER A 126 1.48 -0.82 -14.23
C SER A 126 2.59 -0.17 -15.02
N GLN A 127 2.70 -0.48 -16.32
CA GLN A 127 3.63 0.21 -17.22
C GLN A 127 3.24 1.68 -17.40
N ASP A 128 1.96 1.98 -17.52
CA ASP A 128 1.46 3.35 -17.60
C ASP A 128 1.76 4.13 -16.30
N LEU A 129 1.58 3.51 -15.14
CA LEU A 129 1.94 4.10 -13.85
C LEU A 129 3.43 4.44 -13.78
N LEU A 130 4.31 3.50 -14.15
CA LEU A 130 5.75 3.74 -14.18
C LEU A 130 6.11 4.84 -15.19
N SER A 131 5.47 4.87 -16.35
CA SER A 131 5.67 5.91 -17.36
C SER A 131 5.30 7.30 -16.83
N LEU A 132 4.20 7.42 -16.08
CA LEU A 132 3.82 8.69 -15.44
C LEU A 132 4.87 9.17 -14.44
N ILE A 133 5.44 8.26 -13.66
CA ILE A 133 6.43 8.59 -12.63
C ILE A 133 7.80 8.86 -13.26
N SER A 134 8.15 8.18 -14.35
CA SER A 134 9.44 8.33 -15.01
C SER A 134 9.73 9.76 -15.51
N HIS A 135 8.70 10.58 -15.68
CA HIS A 135 8.86 12.01 -15.97
C HIS A 135 9.50 12.80 -14.82
N TYR A 136 9.40 12.29 -13.60
CA TYR A 136 9.92 12.91 -12.38
C TYR A 136 11.14 12.16 -11.83
N ASP A 137 11.21 10.87 -12.06
CA ASP A 137 12.29 9.97 -11.64
C ASP A 137 12.61 8.98 -12.76
N SER A 138 13.63 9.29 -13.57
CA SER A 138 14.08 8.41 -14.66
C SER A 138 14.65 7.07 -14.16
N ASN A 139 14.99 6.96 -12.87
CA ASN A 139 15.58 5.78 -12.27
C ASN A 139 14.55 4.91 -11.53
N ILE A 140 13.26 5.24 -11.67
CA ILE A 140 12.20 4.43 -11.03
C ILE A 140 12.18 3.02 -11.62
N THR A 141 12.17 2.04 -10.75
CA THR A 141 12.02 0.63 -11.12
C THR A 141 10.81 0.03 -10.42
N PRO A 142 10.26 -1.09 -10.91
CA PRO A 142 9.20 -1.81 -10.20
C PRO A 142 9.53 -2.09 -8.73
N GLY A 143 10.79 -2.45 -8.44
CA GLY A 143 11.25 -2.71 -7.08
C GLY A 143 11.19 -1.48 -6.19
N LYS A 144 11.70 -0.34 -6.68
CA LYS A 144 11.62 0.94 -5.96
C LYS A 144 10.18 1.39 -5.77
N ALA A 145 9.35 1.27 -6.80
CA ALA A 145 7.94 1.64 -6.72
C ALA A 145 7.18 0.87 -5.63
N VAL A 146 7.38 -0.45 -5.52
CA VAL A 146 6.76 -1.27 -4.46
C VAL A 146 7.22 -0.84 -3.07
N LEU A 147 8.44 -0.37 -2.94
CA LEU A 147 9.02 0.07 -1.66
C LEU A 147 8.81 1.57 -1.41
N LEU A 148 8.06 2.25 -2.30
CA LEU A 148 7.84 3.70 -2.24
C LEU A 148 9.15 4.49 -2.18
N ASP A 149 10.19 3.97 -2.82
CA ASP A 149 11.52 4.55 -2.87
C ASP A 149 11.62 5.54 -4.02
N ILE A 150 11.30 6.79 -3.74
CA ILE A 150 11.32 7.93 -4.67
C ILE A 150 12.33 8.99 -4.25
N HIS A 151 13.44 8.58 -3.61
CA HIS A 151 14.43 9.51 -3.07
C HIS A 151 15.20 10.31 -4.12
N SER A 152 15.20 9.85 -5.37
CA SER A 152 15.79 10.56 -6.52
C SER A 152 14.91 11.68 -7.07
N VAL A 153 13.66 11.78 -6.63
CA VAL A 153 12.74 12.86 -7.01
C VAL A 153 13.12 14.15 -6.27
N GLN A 154 13.09 15.29 -6.98
CA GLN A 154 13.25 16.59 -6.33
C GLN A 154 12.16 16.84 -5.30
N ASP A 155 12.50 17.46 -4.17
CA ASP A 155 11.61 17.66 -3.01
C ASP A 155 10.25 18.27 -3.39
N ILE A 156 10.23 19.21 -4.35
CA ILE A 156 8.99 19.85 -4.81
C ILE A 156 8.01 18.88 -5.50
N TYR A 157 8.50 17.78 -6.05
CA TYR A 157 7.70 16.77 -6.75
C TYR A 157 7.43 15.53 -5.91
N GLU A 158 8.07 15.36 -4.75
CA GLU A 158 7.91 14.16 -3.91
C GLU A 158 6.45 13.89 -3.54
N ALA A 159 5.75 14.92 -3.08
CA ALA A 159 4.36 14.74 -2.66
C ALA A 159 3.42 14.40 -3.84
N PRO A 160 3.47 15.08 -5.00
CA PRO A 160 2.73 14.67 -6.19
C PRO A 160 3.08 13.26 -6.67
N VAL A 161 4.36 12.92 -6.77
CA VAL A 161 4.80 11.61 -7.24
C VAL A 161 4.35 10.51 -6.28
N MET A 162 4.49 10.73 -4.98
CA MET A 162 4.01 9.80 -3.97
C MET A 162 2.49 9.60 -4.04
N LEU A 163 1.74 10.68 -4.28
CA LEU A 163 0.29 10.59 -4.45
C LEU A 163 -0.06 9.73 -5.67
N ILE A 164 0.56 9.98 -6.81
CA ILE A 164 0.35 9.21 -8.05
C ILE A 164 0.68 7.74 -7.80
N LEU A 165 1.85 7.46 -7.24
CA LEU A 165 2.32 6.10 -7.01
C LEU A 165 1.43 5.35 -6.02
N ALA A 166 1.17 5.92 -4.85
CA ALA A 166 0.38 5.28 -3.81
C ALA A 166 -1.07 5.05 -4.24
N THR A 167 -1.68 6.03 -4.91
CA THR A 167 -3.04 5.92 -5.43
C THR A 167 -3.13 4.87 -6.53
N GLY A 168 -2.22 4.92 -7.50
CA GLY A 168 -2.22 3.96 -8.61
C GLY A 168 -2.04 2.53 -8.13
N MET A 169 -1.12 2.29 -7.21
CA MET A 169 -0.90 0.96 -6.65
C MET A 169 -2.08 0.50 -5.78
N ALA A 170 -2.67 1.38 -4.97
CA ALA A 170 -3.85 1.06 -4.18
C ALA A 170 -5.04 0.67 -5.08
N PHE A 171 -5.24 1.39 -6.18
CA PHE A 171 -6.30 1.10 -7.16
C PHE A 171 -6.07 -0.23 -7.88
N ILE A 172 -4.85 -0.51 -8.33
CA ILE A 172 -4.49 -1.81 -8.92
C ILE A 172 -4.78 -2.94 -7.92
N PHE A 173 -4.40 -2.76 -6.66
CA PHE A 173 -4.64 -3.75 -5.62
C PHE A 173 -6.13 -3.96 -5.34
N GLN A 174 -6.91 -2.90 -5.26
CA GLN A 174 -8.36 -2.96 -5.04
C GLN A 174 -9.07 -3.71 -6.17
N ASN A 175 -8.75 -3.39 -7.44
CA ASN A 175 -9.28 -4.12 -8.59
C ASN A 175 -8.87 -5.59 -8.57
N ARG A 176 -7.62 -5.87 -8.18
CA ARG A 176 -7.15 -7.24 -8.02
C ARG A 176 -7.98 -8.01 -6.97
N GLN A 177 -8.29 -7.42 -5.83
CA GLN A 177 -9.14 -8.05 -4.81
C GLN A 177 -10.54 -8.36 -5.34
N GLN A 178 -11.07 -7.50 -6.22
CA GLN A 178 -12.35 -7.68 -6.89
C GLN A 178 -12.28 -8.57 -8.14
N LYS A 179 -11.11 -9.14 -8.44
CA LYS A 179 -10.85 -9.93 -9.67
C LYS A 179 -11.11 -9.15 -10.97
N LYS A 180 -11.03 -7.82 -10.93
CA LYS A 180 -11.18 -6.92 -12.07
C LYS A 180 -9.81 -6.67 -12.74
N VAL A 181 -9.82 -6.42 -14.04
CA VAL A 181 -8.66 -5.93 -14.77
C VAL A 181 -8.57 -4.43 -14.59
N THR A 182 -7.37 -3.92 -14.33
CA THR A 182 -7.12 -2.47 -14.30
C THR A 182 -6.66 -2.03 -15.69
N THR A 183 -7.37 -1.09 -16.30
CA THR A 183 -6.93 -0.48 -17.56
C THR A 183 -6.17 0.82 -17.29
N PRO A 184 -5.27 1.27 -18.19
CA PRO A 184 -4.59 2.56 -18.07
C PRO A 184 -5.56 3.73 -17.95
N ILE A 185 -6.65 3.73 -18.69
CA ILE A 185 -7.68 4.79 -18.66
C ILE A 185 -8.31 4.90 -17.28
N GLN A 186 -8.72 3.77 -16.70
CA GLN A 186 -9.30 3.76 -15.35
C GLN A 186 -8.29 4.21 -14.29
N LEU A 187 -7.02 3.80 -14.42
CA LEU A 187 -5.96 4.18 -13.53
C LEU A 187 -5.73 5.70 -13.54
N ARG A 188 -5.64 6.31 -14.72
CA ARG A 188 -5.48 7.76 -14.87
C ARG A 188 -6.66 8.53 -14.30
N ALA A 189 -7.88 8.10 -14.60
CA ALA A 189 -9.10 8.72 -14.07
C ALA A 189 -9.13 8.71 -12.53
N GLU A 190 -8.69 7.61 -11.89
CA GLU A 190 -8.60 7.52 -10.43
C GLU A 190 -7.56 8.49 -9.85
N ILE A 191 -6.38 8.57 -10.47
CA ILE A 191 -5.31 9.50 -10.06
C ILE A 191 -5.77 10.95 -10.22
N GLU A 192 -6.41 11.32 -11.32
CA GLU A 192 -6.94 12.66 -11.57
C GLU A 192 -8.05 13.05 -10.60
N CYS A 193 -8.96 12.14 -10.30
CA CYS A 193 -10.04 12.34 -9.34
C CYS A 193 -9.49 12.73 -7.96
N LEU A 194 -8.49 12.01 -7.46
CA LEU A 194 -7.87 12.33 -6.18
C LEU A 194 -7.02 13.61 -6.21
N SER A 195 -6.37 13.90 -7.32
CA SER A 195 -5.61 15.15 -7.50
C SER A 195 -6.52 16.38 -7.47
N SER A 196 -7.68 16.31 -8.11
CA SER A 196 -8.67 17.40 -8.13
C SER A 196 -9.28 17.67 -6.75
N LEU A 197 -9.53 16.62 -5.96
CA LEU A 197 -10.02 16.75 -4.59
C LEU A 197 -9.02 17.49 -3.69
N LEU A 198 -7.71 17.27 -3.89
CA LEU A 198 -6.68 17.95 -3.11
C LEU A 198 -6.55 19.45 -3.42
N ILE A 199 -6.85 19.86 -4.65
CA ILE A 199 -6.85 21.26 -5.06
C ILE A 199 -8.04 21.98 -4.44
N SER A 200 -9.24 21.36 -4.45
CA SER A 200 -10.47 21.95 -3.93
C SER A 200 -10.51 22.11 -2.40
N THR A 201 -9.68 21.38 -1.65
CA THR A 201 -9.63 21.49 -0.18
C THR A 201 -8.69 22.60 0.32
N LYS A 202 -7.99 23.31 -0.59
CA LYS A 202 -7.10 24.43 -0.24
C LYS A 202 -7.74 25.81 -0.44
N THR A 203 -8.97 25.84 -0.93
CA THR A 203 -9.79 27.06 -1.04
C THR A 203 -10.75 27.15 0.15
#